data_82db33b4023a61f353bb9ded681ff83e
#
_entry.id   82db33b4023a61f353bb9ded681ff83e
#
_cell.length_a   1.000
_cell.length_b   1.000
_cell.length_c   1.000
_cell.angle_alpha   90.00
_cell.angle_beta   90.00
_cell.angle_gamma   90.00
#
_symmetry.space_group_name_H-M   'P 1'
#
loop_
_entity.id
_entity.type
_entity.pdbx_description
1 polymer ?
#
loop_
_entity_poly.entity_id
_entity_poly.type
_entity_poly.pdbx_seq_one_letter_code
_entity_poly.pdbx_strand_id
1 'polypeptide(L)'
;VDLLTKANLSHYQMLGEVEKIFKKWSPAIFLGWSNIGFDDEMIRKEFFKGIRYPYITNSAPNKRHDGLNIARGAYAVDKSIFKTEINEKGNAVMKLESLARMNGFESSGAHSAIFDAELTMKILGLVKKRQPNTWESFFKTSNKLDTETIFKKEKIITLNEYFYGKSRLYLCAPLHPKHCIHPVYQWGQAIDLRVDVE
;
A
#
# COMPACT_ATOMS: atom_id res chain seq x y z
N VAL A 1 -18.37 23.78 -0.98
CA VAL A 1 -18.16 24.90 -1.93
C VAL A 1 -17.61 26.10 -1.18
N ASP A 2 -18.18 26.50 -0.04
CA ASP A 2 -17.81 27.71 0.71
C ASP A 2 -16.34 27.71 1.23
N LEU A 3 -15.78 26.55 1.55
CA LEU A 3 -14.38 26.42 1.94
C LEU A 3 -13.41 26.68 0.77
N LEU A 4 -13.80 26.26 -0.42
CA LEU A 4 -12.99 26.46 -1.63
C LEU A 4 -13.01 27.91 -2.10
N THR A 5 -14.14 28.60 -1.97
CA THR A 5 -14.26 30.03 -2.32
C THR A 5 -13.52 30.96 -1.36
N LYS A 6 -13.26 30.48 -0.12
CA LYS A 6 -12.48 31.19 0.90
C LYS A 6 -10.98 30.81 0.90
N ALA A 7 -10.56 29.90 0.03
CA ALA A 7 -9.16 29.49 -0.04
C ALA A 7 -8.28 30.63 -0.56
N ASN A 8 -7.21 30.91 0.16
CA ASN A 8 -6.25 31.98 -0.18
C ASN A 8 -5.27 31.58 -1.31
N LEU A 9 -5.28 30.29 -1.72
CA LEU A 9 -4.39 29.75 -2.72
C LEU A 9 -5.18 29.24 -3.92
N SER A 10 -4.71 29.56 -5.12
CA SER A 10 -5.18 28.87 -6.31
C SER A 10 -4.77 27.41 -6.28
N HIS A 11 -5.45 26.56 -7.06
CA HIS A 11 -5.09 25.14 -7.19
C HIS A 11 -3.61 24.96 -7.58
N TYR A 12 -3.11 25.75 -8.52
CA TYR A 12 -1.71 25.70 -8.93
C TYR A 12 -0.73 26.05 -7.79
N GLN A 13 -1.04 27.07 -7.01
CA GLN A 13 -0.25 27.45 -5.83
C GLN A 13 -0.28 26.37 -4.75
N MET A 14 -1.45 25.78 -4.48
CA MET A 14 -1.61 24.67 -3.55
C MET A 14 -0.74 23.47 -3.95
N LEU A 15 -0.76 23.08 -5.24
CA LEU A 15 0.12 22.03 -5.74
C LEU A 15 1.61 22.36 -5.53
N GLY A 16 1.98 23.63 -5.62
CA GLY A 16 3.35 24.08 -5.31
C GLY A 16 3.74 23.87 -3.86
N GLU A 17 2.85 24.16 -2.94
CA GLU A 17 3.09 23.92 -1.52
C GLU A 17 3.18 22.42 -1.21
N VAL A 18 2.29 21.61 -1.77
CA VAL A 18 2.35 20.13 -1.63
C VAL A 18 3.68 19.59 -2.17
N GLU A 19 4.13 20.05 -3.32
CA GLU A 19 5.43 19.66 -3.88
C GLU A 19 6.61 20.00 -2.96
N LYS A 20 6.61 21.22 -2.38
CA LYS A 20 7.63 21.62 -1.40
C LYS A 20 7.65 20.71 -0.18
N ILE A 21 6.48 20.35 0.34
CA ILE A 21 6.35 19.45 1.49
C ILE A 21 6.91 18.07 1.13
N PHE A 22 6.54 17.50 -0.02
CA PHE A 22 7.04 16.20 -0.45
C PHE A 22 8.55 16.19 -0.67
N LYS A 23 9.11 17.25 -1.24
CA LYS A 23 10.57 17.42 -1.37
C LYS A 23 11.27 17.53 -0.01
N LYS A 24 10.66 18.22 0.94
CA LYS A 24 11.19 18.33 2.32
C LYS A 24 11.22 17.00 3.06
N TRP A 25 10.22 16.13 2.82
CA TRP A 25 10.16 14.82 3.44
C TRP A 25 11.09 13.80 2.78
N SER A 26 11.51 14.04 1.55
CA SER A 26 12.37 13.12 0.79
C SER A 26 13.77 12.96 1.45
N PRO A 27 14.32 11.72 1.59
CA PRO A 27 13.73 10.45 1.18
C PRO A 27 12.64 9.95 2.13
N ALA A 28 11.49 9.55 1.60
CA ALA A 28 10.34 9.11 2.38
C ALA A 28 9.64 7.89 1.77
N ILE A 29 8.88 7.18 2.62
CA ILE A 29 7.91 6.19 2.17
C ILE A 29 6.53 6.82 2.30
N PHE A 30 5.89 7.10 1.16
CA PHE A 30 4.52 7.61 1.11
C PHE A 30 3.54 6.45 1.29
N LEU A 31 2.65 6.59 2.26
CA LEU A 31 1.75 5.53 2.66
C LEU A 31 0.40 6.09 3.08
N GLY A 32 -0.67 5.47 2.66
CA GLY A 32 -2.04 5.75 3.05
C GLY A 32 -2.87 4.47 3.06
N TRP A 33 -4.17 4.58 3.23
CA TRP A 33 -5.09 3.45 3.19
C TRP A 33 -5.75 3.37 1.80
N SER A 34 -5.42 2.32 1.03
CA SER A 34 -5.86 2.20 -0.39
C SER A 34 -5.38 3.34 -1.30
N ASN A 35 -4.24 3.95 -0.94
CA ASN A 35 -3.74 5.16 -1.60
C ASN A 35 -3.20 4.91 -3.01
N ILE A 36 -2.64 3.74 -3.30
CA ILE A 36 -2.03 3.45 -4.62
C ILE A 36 -3.08 3.54 -5.75
N GLY A 37 -4.31 3.09 -5.50
CA GLY A 37 -5.38 3.13 -6.49
C GLY A 37 -6.18 4.43 -6.51
N PHE A 38 -6.00 5.34 -5.54
CA PHE A 38 -6.78 6.56 -5.44
C PHE A 38 -5.92 7.81 -5.20
N ASP A 39 -5.37 8.02 -4.01
CA ASP A 39 -4.66 9.25 -3.64
C ASP A 39 -3.44 9.50 -4.51
N ASP A 40 -2.62 8.46 -4.74
CA ASP A 40 -1.42 8.54 -5.59
C ASP A 40 -1.79 8.86 -7.04
N GLU A 41 -2.88 8.29 -7.56
CA GLU A 41 -3.36 8.59 -8.91
C GLU A 41 -3.89 10.02 -9.02
N MET A 42 -4.59 10.52 -8.00
CA MET A 42 -5.05 11.90 -7.95
C MET A 42 -3.86 12.87 -7.93
N ILE A 43 -2.91 12.65 -7.03
CA ILE A 43 -1.69 13.47 -6.95
C ILE A 43 -0.93 13.45 -8.29
N ARG A 44 -0.74 12.27 -8.87
CA ARG A 44 -0.06 12.11 -10.15
C ARG A 44 -0.74 12.89 -11.27
N LYS A 45 -2.06 12.81 -11.39
CA LYS A 45 -2.85 13.52 -12.40
C LYS A 45 -2.80 15.03 -12.21
N GLU A 46 -2.97 15.50 -10.98
CA GLU A 46 -2.99 16.93 -10.69
C GLU A 46 -1.60 17.56 -10.84
N PHE A 47 -0.52 16.84 -10.48
CA PHE A 47 0.84 17.29 -10.73
C PHE A 47 1.14 17.38 -12.23
N PHE A 48 0.70 16.36 -13.00
CA PHE A 48 0.84 16.38 -14.46
C PHE A 48 0.14 17.58 -15.09
N LYS A 49 -1.13 17.85 -14.70
CA LYS A 49 -1.89 19.04 -15.16
C LYS A 49 -1.22 20.34 -14.75
N GLY A 50 -0.61 20.40 -13.57
CA GLY A 50 0.13 21.54 -13.06
C GLY A 50 1.55 21.68 -13.63
N ILE A 51 1.94 20.88 -14.63
CA ILE A 51 3.29 20.85 -15.23
C ILE A 51 4.37 20.62 -14.14
N ARG A 52 4.07 19.71 -13.20
CA ARG A 52 4.96 19.29 -12.13
C ARG A 52 5.33 17.82 -12.30
N TYR A 53 6.40 17.39 -11.64
CA TYR A 53 6.83 16.01 -11.74
C TYR A 53 5.81 15.03 -11.10
N PRO A 54 5.11 14.19 -11.90
CA PRO A 54 3.96 13.43 -11.43
C PRO A 54 4.30 12.19 -10.59
N TYR A 55 5.57 11.80 -10.55
CA TYR A 55 6.01 10.56 -9.88
C TYR A 55 6.80 10.83 -8.58
N ILE A 56 6.60 11.99 -7.96
CA ILE A 56 7.36 12.43 -6.79
C ILE A 56 7.23 11.48 -5.59
N THR A 57 6.10 10.79 -5.45
CA THR A 57 5.87 9.85 -4.34
C THR A 57 6.54 8.49 -4.53
N ASN A 58 6.88 8.10 -5.77
CA ASN A 58 7.35 6.76 -6.08
C ASN A 58 8.64 6.68 -6.90
N SER A 59 9.25 7.83 -7.22
CA SER A 59 10.57 7.87 -7.85
C SER A 59 11.67 7.99 -6.80
N ALA A 60 12.81 7.34 -7.04
CA ALA A 60 13.95 7.43 -6.15
C ALA A 60 14.32 8.88 -5.81
N PRO A 61 14.66 9.20 -4.57
CA PRO A 61 14.86 8.28 -3.44
C PRO A 61 13.57 7.91 -2.68
N ASN A 62 12.42 8.39 -3.10
CA ASN A 62 11.13 8.11 -2.47
C ASN A 62 10.62 6.72 -2.83
N LYS A 63 9.79 6.18 -1.95
CA LYS A 63 9.11 4.90 -2.07
C LYS A 63 7.64 5.07 -1.70
N ARG A 64 6.79 4.15 -2.12
CA ARG A 64 5.38 4.14 -1.72
C ARG A 64 4.95 2.77 -1.24
N HIS A 65 3.93 2.75 -0.41
CA HIS A 65 3.26 1.53 0.03
C HIS A 65 1.78 1.77 0.26
N ASP A 66 1.00 0.70 0.37
CA ASP A 66 -0.43 0.75 0.64
C ASP A 66 -0.75 0.06 1.97
N GLY A 67 -1.30 0.83 2.92
CA GLY A 67 -1.63 0.35 4.25
C GLY A 67 -2.70 -0.74 4.25
N LEU A 68 -3.67 -0.68 3.33
CA LEU A 68 -4.68 -1.71 3.17
C LEU A 68 -4.05 -3.04 2.70
N ASN A 69 -3.09 -2.98 1.77
CA ASN A 69 -2.38 -4.18 1.31
C ASN A 69 -1.51 -4.78 2.41
N ILE A 70 -0.85 -3.95 3.23
CA ILE A 70 -0.12 -4.41 4.42
C ILE A 70 -1.08 -5.11 5.40
N ALA A 71 -2.23 -4.50 5.72
CA ALA A 71 -3.20 -5.08 6.63
C ALA A 71 -3.78 -6.40 6.11
N ARG A 72 -4.11 -6.47 4.81
CA ARG A 72 -4.58 -7.69 4.14
C ARG A 72 -3.55 -8.81 4.20
N GLY A 73 -2.28 -8.51 3.91
CA GLY A 73 -1.21 -9.50 3.97
C GLY A 73 -0.94 -9.97 5.38
N ALA A 74 -0.89 -9.07 6.35
CA ALA A 74 -0.73 -9.43 7.75
C ALA A 74 -1.87 -10.32 8.27
N TYR A 75 -3.10 -10.02 7.88
CA TYR A 75 -4.28 -10.85 8.21
C TYR A 75 -4.26 -12.21 7.49
N ALA A 76 -3.71 -12.29 6.29
CA ALA A 76 -3.57 -13.55 5.57
C ALA A 76 -2.49 -14.46 6.21
N VAL A 77 -1.46 -13.88 6.81
CA VAL A 77 -0.44 -14.60 7.58
C VAL A 77 -1.01 -15.13 8.90
N ASP A 78 -1.74 -14.28 9.62
CA ASP A 78 -2.38 -14.64 10.88
C ASP A 78 -3.67 -13.84 11.07
N LYS A 79 -4.80 -14.52 11.02
CA LYS A 79 -6.13 -13.91 11.18
C LYS A 79 -6.37 -13.32 12.56
N SER A 80 -5.62 -13.72 13.57
CA SER A 80 -5.75 -13.21 14.94
C SER A 80 -5.18 -11.79 15.11
N ILE A 81 -4.44 -11.27 14.13
CA ILE A 81 -3.80 -9.96 14.21
C ILE A 81 -4.81 -8.82 14.38
N PHE A 82 -5.99 -8.96 13.78
CA PHE A 82 -7.09 -8.00 13.89
C PHE A 82 -8.40 -8.68 14.27
N LYS A 83 -9.20 -8.01 15.08
CA LYS A 83 -10.63 -8.25 15.13
C LYS A 83 -11.27 -7.59 13.92
N THR A 84 -12.06 -8.34 13.14
CA THR A 84 -12.73 -7.82 11.93
C THR A 84 -14.19 -8.21 11.92
N GLU A 85 -15.03 -7.40 11.30
CA GLU A 85 -16.35 -7.81 10.89
C GLU A 85 -16.25 -8.81 9.74
N ILE A 86 -17.21 -9.72 9.68
CA ILE A 86 -17.33 -10.66 8.56
C ILE A 86 -18.59 -10.30 7.78
N ASN A 87 -18.44 -10.10 6.47
CA ASN A 87 -19.58 -9.78 5.62
C ASN A 87 -20.43 -11.04 5.29
N GLU A 88 -21.57 -10.86 4.65
CA GLU A 88 -22.50 -11.91 4.26
C GLU A 88 -21.86 -13.04 3.43
N LYS A 89 -20.78 -12.74 2.70
CA LYS A 89 -20.00 -13.70 1.90
C LYS A 89 -18.91 -14.43 2.70
N GLY A 90 -18.86 -14.23 4.02
CA GLY A 90 -17.85 -14.82 4.90
C GLY A 90 -16.45 -14.21 4.77
N ASN A 91 -16.33 -13.01 4.22
CA ASN A 91 -15.04 -12.33 4.06
C ASN A 91 -14.82 -11.28 5.14
N ALA A 92 -13.57 -11.13 5.59
CA ALA A 92 -13.17 -10.09 6.52
C ALA A 92 -13.34 -8.69 5.91
N VAL A 93 -13.94 -7.78 6.66
CA VAL A 93 -14.14 -6.38 6.27
C VAL A 93 -12.89 -5.58 6.63
N MET A 94 -12.18 -5.08 5.62
CA MET A 94 -10.95 -4.30 5.76
C MET A 94 -11.16 -2.80 5.49
N LYS A 95 -12.37 -2.28 5.77
CA LYS A 95 -12.59 -0.83 5.79
C LYS A 95 -11.89 -0.24 7.01
N LEU A 96 -11.18 0.87 6.85
CA LEU A 96 -10.37 1.50 7.90
C LEU A 96 -11.19 1.76 9.18
N GLU A 97 -12.34 2.40 9.03
CA GLU A 97 -13.25 2.73 10.12
C GLU A 97 -13.72 1.48 10.89
N SER A 98 -14.20 0.45 10.16
CA SER A 98 -14.65 -0.81 10.77
C SER A 98 -13.51 -1.50 11.51
N LEU A 99 -12.35 -1.59 10.87
CA LEU A 99 -11.17 -2.23 11.45
C LEU A 99 -10.69 -1.48 12.70
N ALA A 100 -10.68 -0.16 12.68
CA ALA A 100 -10.33 0.69 13.81
C ALA A 100 -11.28 0.45 14.99
N ARG A 101 -12.59 0.53 14.77
CA ARG A 101 -13.61 0.30 15.79
C ARG A 101 -13.49 -1.08 16.41
N MET A 102 -13.35 -2.13 15.61
CA MET A 102 -13.22 -3.51 16.09
C MET A 102 -11.96 -3.74 16.93
N ASN A 103 -10.91 -2.92 16.73
CA ASN A 103 -9.66 -3.01 17.49
C ASN A 103 -9.52 -1.97 18.60
N GLY A 104 -10.62 -1.31 18.97
CA GLY A 104 -10.69 -0.43 20.15
C GLY A 104 -10.17 1.00 19.89
N PHE A 105 -10.09 1.42 18.63
CA PHE A 105 -9.79 2.81 18.28
C PHE A 105 -11.10 3.58 18.01
N GLU A 106 -11.15 4.81 18.50
CA GLU A 106 -12.26 5.70 18.20
C GLU A 106 -12.30 5.97 16.69
N SER A 107 -13.50 5.96 16.11
CA SER A 107 -13.71 6.17 14.67
C SER A 107 -14.75 7.26 14.36
N SER A 108 -15.18 8.02 15.37
CA SER A 108 -16.22 9.06 15.23
C SER A 108 -15.82 10.25 14.34
N GLY A 109 -14.52 10.43 14.08
CA GLY A 109 -13.99 11.45 13.18
C GLY A 109 -13.65 10.95 11.77
N ALA A 110 -14.05 9.71 11.41
CA ALA A 110 -13.81 9.14 10.08
C ALA A 110 -14.30 10.08 8.97
N HIS A 111 -13.61 10.04 7.82
CA HIS A 111 -13.76 10.95 6.67
C HIS A 111 -13.09 12.33 6.79
N SER A 112 -12.36 12.60 7.88
CA SER A 112 -11.37 13.66 7.90
C SER A 112 -10.01 13.07 7.47
N ALA A 113 -9.33 13.68 6.51
CA ALA A 113 -8.05 13.18 5.98
C ALA A 113 -6.99 13.00 7.09
N ILE A 114 -6.92 13.90 8.06
CA ILE A 114 -5.99 13.79 9.20
C ILE A 114 -6.37 12.60 10.08
N PHE A 115 -7.64 12.46 10.40
CA PHE A 115 -8.13 11.38 11.26
C PHE A 115 -7.92 10.01 10.60
N ASP A 116 -8.19 9.89 9.30
CA ASP A 116 -7.97 8.66 8.54
C ASP A 116 -6.48 8.30 8.46
N ALA A 117 -5.59 9.29 8.34
CA ALA A 117 -4.15 9.07 8.43
C ALA A 117 -3.73 8.57 9.82
N GLU A 118 -4.26 9.14 10.91
CA GLU A 118 -4.01 8.68 12.28
C GLU A 118 -4.54 7.25 12.51
N LEU A 119 -5.74 6.93 12.04
CA LEU A 119 -6.28 5.56 12.12
C LEU A 119 -5.42 4.58 11.35
N THR A 120 -4.97 4.94 10.15
CA THR A 120 -4.03 4.15 9.36
C THR A 120 -2.78 3.82 10.17
N MET A 121 -2.17 4.83 10.79
CA MET A 121 -0.98 4.64 11.62
C MET A 121 -1.24 3.75 12.84
N LYS A 122 -2.39 3.87 13.49
CA LYS A 122 -2.78 3.02 14.63
C LYS A 122 -2.93 1.57 14.22
N ILE A 123 -3.65 1.28 13.12
CA ILE A 123 -3.83 -0.09 12.60
C ILE A 123 -2.51 -0.69 12.16
N LEU A 124 -1.70 0.05 11.41
CA LEU A 124 -0.39 -0.43 10.98
C LEU A 124 0.59 -0.60 12.15
N GLY A 125 0.44 0.19 13.21
CA GLY A 125 1.15 0.01 14.47
C GLY A 125 0.88 -1.35 15.13
N LEU A 126 -0.34 -1.90 14.99
CA LEU A 126 -0.64 -3.27 15.44
C LEU A 126 0.15 -4.29 14.62
N VAL A 127 0.23 -4.12 13.30
CA VAL A 127 1.02 -5.02 12.43
C VAL A 127 2.48 -4.99 12.85
N LYS A 128 3.07 -3.81 12.96
CA LYS A 128 4.47 -3.64 13.38
C LYS A 128 4.75 -4.30 14.72
N LYS A 129 3.83 -4.17 15.69
CA LYS A 129 4.00 -4.71 17.04
C LYS A 129 3.82 -6.23 17.10
N ARG A 130 2.81 -6.77 16.40
CA ARG A 130 2.41 -8.17 16.52
C ARG A 130 3.10 -9.09 15.52
N GLN A 131 3.48 -8.56 14.34
CA GLN A 131 4.12 -9.29 13.25
C GLN A 131 5.31 -8.50 12.69
N PRO A 132 6.38 -8.23 13.47
CA PRO A 132 7.50 -7.40 13.04
C PRO A 132 8.18 -7.92 11.76
N ASN A 133 8.36 -9.23 11.62
CA ASN A 133 8.98 -9.81 10.43
C ASN A 133 8.12 -9.60 9.17
N THR A 134 6.80 -9.76 9.28
CA THR A 134 5.87 -9.49 8.19
C THR A 134 5.90 -8.00 7.84
N TRP A 135 5.88 -7.12 8.84
CA TRP A 135 6.02 -5.68 8.66
C TRP A 135 7.27 -5.32 7.84
N GLU A 136 8.43 -5.80 8.23
CA GLU A 136 9.69 -5.55 7.53
C GLU A 136 9.68 -6.10 6.10
N SER A 137 9.07 -7.25 5.89
CA SER A 137 8.98 -7.88 4.57
C SER A 137 8.24 -7.00 3.55
N PHE A 138 7.18 -6.29 3.95
CA PHE A 138 6.47 -5.37 3.07
C PHE A 138 7.38 -4.24 2.58
N PHE A 139 8.22 -3.68 3.44
CA PHE A 139 9.09 -2.56 3.06
C PHE A 139 10.28 -2.96 2.18
N LYS A 140 10.60 -4.25 2.08
CA LYS A 140 11.57 -4.79 1.12
C LYS A 140 11.06 -4.73 -0.33
N THR A 141 9.76 -4.49 -0.55
CA THR A 141 9.12 -4.43 -1.87
C THR A 141 8.50 -3.06 -2.16
N SER A 142 8.98 -2.01 -1.49
CA SER A 142 8.41 -0.66 -1.61
C SER A 142 8.71 0.04 -2.94
N ASN A 143 9.55 -0.53 -3.79
CA ASN A 143 9.81 -0.06 -5.14
C ASN A 143 10.12 -1.24 -6.08
N LYS A 144 10.14 -0.94 -7.39
CA LYS A 144 10.35 -1.93 -8.45
C LYS A 144 11.73 -2.60 -8.35
N LEU A 145 12.79 -1.85 -8.09
CA LEU A 145 14.17 -2.37 -8.06
C LEU A 145 14.38 -3.35 -6.91
N ASP A 146 13.84 -3.03 -5.74
CA ASP A 146 13.91 -3.91 -4.57
C ASP A 146 13.15 -5.22 -4.85
N THR A 147 11.95 -5.13 -5.45
CA THR A 147 11.15 -6.30 -5.85
C THR A 147 11.89 -7.16 -6.87
N GLU A 148 12.45 -6.55 -7.91
CA GLU A 148 13.25 -7.25 -8.94
C GLU A 148 14.45 -7.98 -8.32
N THR A 149 15.11 -7.35 -7.35
CA THR A 149 16.24 -7.96 -6.63
C THR A 149 15.81 -9.21 -5.87
N ILE A 150 14.65 -9.19 -5.21
CA ILE A 150 14.09 -10.36 -4.53
C ILE A 150 13.80 -11.48 -5.53
N PHE A 151 13.12 -11.18 -6.64
CA PHE A 151 12.82 -12.17 -7.68
C PHE A 151 14.07 -12.82 -8.28
N LYS A 152 15.19 -12.10 -8.35
CA LYS A 152 16.45 -12.62 -8.88
C LYS A 152 17.26 -13.45 -7.86
N LYS A 153 17.09 -13.18 -6.57
CA LYS A 153 17.93 -13.76 -5.52
C LYS A 153 17.27 -14.88 -4.74
N GLU A 154 15.97 -14.74 -4.47
CA GLU A 154 15.25 -15.66 -3.61
C GLU A 154 14.78 -16.88 -4.42
N LYS A 155 14.92 -18.06 -3.82
CA LYS A 155 14.45 -19.32 -4.43
C LYS A 155 12.96 -19.53 -4.21
N ILE A 156 12.44 -19.06 -3.09
CA ILE A 156 11.05 -19.17 -2.68
C ILE A 156 10.61 -17.82 -2.12
N ILE A 157 9.46 -17.35 -2.56
CA ILE A 157 8.84 -16.12 -2.09
C ILE A 157 7.38 -16.37 -1.71
N THR A 158 6.86 -15.57 -0.81
CA THR A 158 5.43 -15.54 -0.51
C THR A 158 4.82 -14.28 -1.12
N LEU A 159 3.80 -14.45 -1.96
CA LEU A 159 3.02 -13.36 -2.53
C LEU A 159 1.66 -13.28 -1.83
N ASN A 160 1.25 -12.08 -1.48
CA ASN A 160 -0.11 -11.81 -1.01
C ASN A 160 -0.90 -11.11 -2.11
N GLU A 161 -2.01 -11.73 -2.50
CA GLU A 161 -2.92 -11.20 -3.49
C GLU A 161 -4.35 -11.16 -2.95
N TYR A 162 -5.11 -10.18 -3.43
CA TYR A 162 -6.51 -10.00 -3.03
C TYR A 162 -7.45 -10.24 -4.19
N PHE A 163 -8.10 -11.41 -4.17
CA PHE A 163 -9.07 -11.82 -5.20
C PHE A 163 -10.39 -12.20 -4.59
N TYR A 164 -11.48 -11.82 -5.24
CA TYR A 164 -12.84 -12.19 -4.86
C TYR A 164 -13.15 -11.95 -3.38
N GLY A 165 -12.69 -10.81 -2.85
CA GLY A 165 -12.95 -10.41 -1.48
C GLY A 165 -12.07 -11.09 -0.42
N LYS A 166 -11.06 -11.85 -0.79
CA LYS A 166 -10.18 -12.58 0.13
C LYS A 166 -8.71 -12.31 -0.15
N SER A 167 -7.93 -12.10 0.91
CA SER A 167 -6.48 -12.17 0.83
C SER A 167 -6.02 -13.62 0.77
N ARG A 168 -5.07 -13.91 -0.11
CA ARG A 168 -4.51 -15.24 -0.32
C ARG A 168 -2.99 -15.15 -0.34
N LEU A 169 -2.36 -16.09 0.36
CA LEU A 169 -0.91 -16.26 0.28
C LEU A 169 -0.59 -17.34 -0.75
N TYR A 170 0.33 -17.01 -1.62
CA TYR A 170 0.89 -17.90 -2.63
C TYR A 170 2.34 -18.17 -2.28
N LEU A 171 2.70 -19.44 -2.15
CA LEU A 171 4.09 -19.86 -2.05
C LEU A 171 4.61 -20.08 -3.47
N CYS A 172 5.57 -19.28 -3.88
CA CYS A 172 6.01 -19.24 -5.27
C CYS A 172 7.53 -19.42 -5.38
N ALA A 173 7.95 -20.05 -6.47
CA ALA A 173 9.34 -20.06 -6.91
C ALA A 173 9.48 -19.09 -8.09
N PRO A 174 10.28 -18.00 -7.97
CA PRO A 174 10.62 -17.17 -9.12
C PRO A 174 11.25 -18.03 -10.22
N LEU A 175 10.98 -17.69 -11.48
CA LEU A 175 11.66 -18.33 -12.60
C LEU A 175 13.17 -18.05 -12.53
N HIS A 176 13.94 -18.76 -13.36
CA HIS A 176 15.39 -18.54 -13.47
C HIS A 176 15.70 -17.02 -13.56
N PRO A 177 16.76 -16.51 -12.90
CA PRO A 177 17.04 -15.06 -12.83
C PRO A 177 17.06 -14.30 -14.16
N LYS A 178 17.36 -14.99 -15.26
CA LYS A 178 17.29 -14.41 -16.62
C LYS A 178 15.85 -14.25 -17.14
N HIS A 179 14.88 -14.92 -16.55
CA HIS A 179 13.50 -15.02 -17.04
C HIS A 179 12.47 -14.64 -15.95
N CYS A 180 12.89 -14.33 -14.73
CA CYS A 180 11.97 -14.00 -13.63
C CYS A 180 11.30 -12.64 -13.78
N ILE A 181 11.76 -11.80 -14.70
CA ILE A 181 11.13 -10.52 -15.06
C ILE A 181 10.75 -10.57 -16.53
N HIS A 182 9.47 -10.34 -16.82
CA HIS A 182 8.96 -10.33 -18.19
C HIS A 182 9.60 -9.18 -19.00
N PRO A 183 10.19 -9.46 -20.18
CA PRO A 183 11.01 -8.47 -20.89
C PRO A 183 10.24 -7.23 -21.37
N VAL A 184 8.96 -7.38 -21.71
CA VAL A 184 8.11 -6.28 -22.22
C VAL A 184 7.35 -5.61 -21.07
N TYR A 185 6.56 -6.40 -20.31
CA TYR A 185 5.68 -5.87 -19.26
C TYR A 185 6.39 -5.57 -17.96
N GLN A 186 7.61 -6.07 -17.78
CA GLN A 186 8.40 -5.89 -16.57
C GLN A 186 7.72 -6.42 -15.30
N TRP A 187 6.91 -7.46 -15.44
CA TRP A 187 6.26 -8.17 -14.34
C TRP A 187 7.18 -9.27 -13.80
N GLY A 188 7.11 -9.51 -12.50
CA GLY A 188 7.72 -10.69 -11.89
C GLY A 188 6.99 -11.97 -12.35
N GLN A 189 7.74 -13.01 -12.66
CA GLN A 189 7.23 -14.31 -13.11
C GLN A 189 7.66 -15.39 -12.11
N ALA A 190 6.71 -16.12 -11.57
CA ALA A 190 6.94 -17.18 -10.60
C ALA A 190 5.94 -18.31 -10.78
N ILE A 191 6.31 -19.50 -10.34
CA ILE A 191 5.47 -20.70 -10.33
C ILE A 191 4.81 -20.80 -8.95
N ASP A 192 3.51 -21.03 -8.90
CA ASP A 192 2.79 -21.33 -7.67
C ASP A 192 3.10 -22.77 -7.24
N LEU A 193 3.81 -22.93 -6.13
CA LEU A 193 4.25 -24.25 -5.61
C LEU A 193 3.13 -25.07 -4.94
N ARG A 194 1.91 -24.53 -4.86
CA ARG A 194 0.74 -25.24 -4.32
C ARG A 194 -0.01 -26.04 -5.39
N VAL A 195 0.38 -25.89 -6.64
CA VAL A 195 -0.20 -26.61 -7.80
C VAL A 195 0.78 -27.66 -8.25
N ASP A 196 0.33 -28.92 -8.33
CA ASP A 196 1.11 -29.98 -8.96
C ASP A 196 1.32 -29.64 -10.44
N VAL A 197 2.56 -29.57 -10.84
CA VAL A 197 2.95 -29.39 -12.23
C VAL A 197 3.21 -30.79 -12.78
N GLU A 198 2.22 -31.39 -13.38
CA GLU A 198 2.40 -32.61 -14.19
C GLU A 198 3.16 -32.31 -15.50
#